data_16393feb3045f7d5f15ee3354c4b0679
#
_entry.id   16393feb3045f7d5f15ee3354c4b0679
#
_cell.length_a   1.000
_cell.length_b   1.000
_cell.length_c   1.000
_cell.angle_alpha   90.00
_cell.angle_beta   90.00
_cell.angle_gamma   90.00
#
_symmetry.space_group_name_H-M   'P 1'
#
loop_
_entity.id
_entity.type
_entity.pdbx_description
1 polymer ?
#
loop_
_entity_poly.entity_id
_entity_poly.type
_entity_poly.pdbx_seq_one_letter_code
_entity_poly.pdbx_strand_id
1 'polypeptide(L)'
;PKDCWLPIWRYSENPVIGRNPFPGMGRIYNSAVIPWEGKFKGVFRSEDTSARPFLYIGDSEDGIHWEFQKEKIHMHDPDGTPHDPFYAYDPRCVKIDDTYYVMWCGDFDGASIGVASTKDFKDFTRLENPFLPFNRNAVLFPRKINNKFVMLSRPSDSGHTPFGDILLSQSPDMKYWGEHRLVMQK
;
A
#
# COMPACT_ATOMS: atom_id res chain seq x y z
N PRO A 1 0.74 17.07 22.73
CA PRO A 1 0.82 18.15 23.70
C PRO A 1 0.07 17.80 24.98
N LYS A 2 0.66 18.08 26.17
CA LYS A 2 0.06 17.69 27.47
C LYS A 2 -1.33 18.28 27.71
N ASP A 3 -1.62 19.41 27.07
CA ASP A 3 -2.86 20.17 27.26
C ASP A 3 -3.83 20.07 26.07
N CYS A 4 -3.60 19.13 25.15
CA CYS A 4 -4.48 18.92 24.01
C CYS A 4 -5.59 17.97 24.39
N TRP A 5 -6.83 18.49 24.48
CA TRP A 5 -8.05 17.70 24.72
C TRP A 5 -8.55 16.98 23.47
N LEU A 6 -8.00 17.31 22.28
CA LEU A 6 -8.35 16.64 21.02
C LEU A 6 -7.64 15.29 20.94
N PRO A 7 -8.30 14.24 20.46
CA PRO A 7 -7.71 12.92 20.30
C PRO A 7 -6.64 12.88 19.19
N ILE A 8 -6.61 13.90 18.34
CA ILE A 8 -5.69 14.03 17.22
C ILE A 8 -5.10 15.44 17.23
N TRP A 9 -3.79 15.53 17.07
CA TRP A 9 -3.08 16.79 16.87
C TRP A 9 -2.12 16.69 15.68
N ARG A 10 -1.79 17.83 15.10
CA ARG A 10 -0.83 17.91 13.99
C ARG A 10 0.52 18.36 14.52
N TYR A 11 1.58 17.75 14.00
CA TYR A 11 2.93 18.22 14.29
C TYR A 11 3.12 19.63 13.74
N SER A 12 3.76 20.52 14.52
CA SER A 12 3.88 21.95 14.17
C SER A 12 4.73 22.18 12.91
N GLU A 13 5.73 21.30 12.70
CA GLU A 13 6.65 21.39 11.56
C GLU A 13 6.15 20.62 10.31
N ASN A 14 4.86 20.31 10.23
CA ASN A 14 4.30 19.70 9.02
C ASN A 14 4.33 20.71 7.84
N PRO A 15 4.62 20.23 6.59
CA PRO A 15 4.84 18.82 6.21
C PRO A 15 6.26 18.35 6.54
N VAL A 16 6.37 17.16 7.14
CA VAL A 16 7.68 16.55 7.48
C VAL A 16 8.48 16.12 6.25
N ILE A 17 7.81 15.93 5.12
CA ILE A 17 8.44 15.67 3.82
C ILE A 17 7.96 16.75 2.86
N GLY A 18 8.89 17.55 2.37
CA GLY A 18 8.62 18.60 1.40
C GLY A 18 8.40 18.07 -0.02
N ARG A 19 8.20 18.99 -0.96
CA ARG A 19 8.19 18.67 -2.40
C ARG A 19 9.61 18.40 -2.89
N ASN A 20 9.72 17.53 -3.90
CA ASN A 20 10.99 17.20 -4.56
C ASN A 20 12.06 16.76 -3.54
N PRO A 21 11.80 15.75 -2.70
CA PRO A 21 12.75 15.34 -1.65
C PRO A 21 14.10 14.90 -2.23
N PHE A 22 14.12 14.44 -3.50
CA PHE A 22 15.34 14.25 -4.28
C PHE A 22 15.06 14.35 -5.80
N PRO A 23 16.10 14.52 -6.66
CA PRO A 23 15.90 14.62 -8.10
C PRO A 23 15.14 13.42 -8.68
N GLY A 24 14.10 13.69 -9.46
CA GLY A 24 13.24 12.66 -10.06
C GLY A 24 12.00 12.28 -9.25
N MET A 25 11.96 12.61 -7.96
CA MET A 25 10.79 12.44 -7.12
C MET A 25 10.10 13.79 -6.92
N GLY A 26 8.87 13.92 -7.41
CA GLY A 26 8.13 15.18 -7.36
C GLY A 26 7.30 15.33 -6.09
N ARG A 27 6.16 14.65 -6.03
CA ARG A 27 5.19 14.80 -4.93
C ARG A 27 5.03 13.47 -4.23
N ILE A 28 4.84 13.53 -2.91
CA ILE A 28 4.51 12.37 -2.08
C ILE A 28 3.06 12.48 -1.63
N TYR A 29 2.35 11.35 -1.71
CA TYR A 29 0.95 11.20 -1.28
C TYR A 29 0.81 9.90 -0.50
N ASN A 30 -0.33 9.71 0.16
CA ASN A 30 -0.88 8.45 0.70
C ASN A 30 0.15 7.34 0.88
N SER A 31 1.00 7.47 1.89
CA SER A 31 2.08 6.52 2.16
C SER A 31 1.67 5.53 3.23
N ALA A 32 2.31 4.37 3.25
CA ALA A 32 2.21 3.38 4.31
C ALA A 32 3.50 3.38 5.13
N VAL A 33 3.39 3.48 6.44
CA VAL A 33 4.53 3.44 7.36
C VAL A 33 4.33 2.31 8.35
N ILE A 34 5.39 1.56 8.63
CA ILE A 34 5.35 0.41 9.51
C ILE A 34 6.61 0.39 10.41
N PRO A 35 6.51 -0.08 11.67
CA PRO A 35 7.70 -0.34 12.49
C PRO A 35 8.60 -1.40 11.85
N TRP A 36 9.89 -1.15 11.87
CA TRP A 36 10.92 -2.02 11.30
C TRP A 36 12.20 -1.94 12.10
N GLU A 37 12.61 -3.05 12.74
CA GLU A 37 13.89 -3.17 13.47
C GLU A 37 14.17 -2.01 14.45
N GLY A 38 13.15 -1.60 15.18
CA GLY A 38 13.25 -0.49 16.13
C GLY A 38 13.16 0.92 15.50
N LYS A 39 12.98 1.00 14.21
CA LYS A 39 12.86 2.21 13.38
C LYS A 39 11.53 2.21 12.60
N PHE A 40 11.46 3.04 11.58
CA PHE A 40 10.32 3.09 10.66
C PHE A 40 10.75 2.79 9.23
N LYS A 41 9.95 1.98 8.54
CA LYS A 41 10.04 1.75 7.11
C LYS A 41 8.78 2.28 6.46
N GLY A 42 8.92 3.00 5.36
CA GLY A 42 7.80 3.55 4.62
C GLY A 42 7.78 3.08 3.17
N VAL A 43 6.57 2.80 2.68
CA VAL A 43 6.28 2.65 1.25
C VAL A 43 5.53 3.89 0.81
N PHE A 44 6.14 4.69 -0.03
CA PHE A 44 5.67 6.01 -0.39
C PHE A 44 5.16 6.04 -1.83
N ARG A 45 3.93 6.51 -2.03
CA ARG A 45 3.47 6.92 -3.34
C ARG A 45 4.16 8.22 -3.71
N SER A 46 4.90 8.22 -4.79
CA SER A 46 5.43 9.42 -5.38
C SER A 46 5.16 9.47 -6.87
N GLU A 47 4.99 10.65 -7.40
CA GLU A 47 4.90 10.91 -8.83
C GLU A 47 6.25 11.37 -9.36
N ASP A 48 6.65 10.83 -10.49
CA ASP A 48 7.79 11.32 -11.25
C ASP A 48 7.46 12.65 -11.99
N THR A 49 8.38 13.14 -12.78
CA THR A 49 8.20 14.37 -13.56
C THR A 49 7.12 14.26 -14.64
N SER A 50 6.71 13.06 -15.02
CA SER A 50 5.60 12.79 -15.96
C SER A 50 4.25 12.62 -15.26
N ALA A 51 4.18 12.87 -13.94
CA ALA A 51 3.01 12.67 -13.08
C ALA A 51 2.56 11.19 -12.99
N ARG A 52 3.46 10.24 -13.30
CA ARG A 52 3.18 8.82 -13.15
C ARG A 52 3.50 8.38 -11.72
N PRO A 53 2.55 7.76 -11.00
CA PRO A 53 2.79 7.31 -9.64
C PRO A 53 3.54 5.98 -9.59
N PHE A 54 4.55 5.92 -8.72
CA PHE A 54 5.29 4.73 -8.36
C PHE A 54 5.48 4.63 -6.85
N LEU A 55 5.94 3.47 -6.40
CA LEU A 55 6.24 3.21 -5.00
C LEU A 55 7.74 3.32 -4.74
N TYR A 56 8.09 3.97 -3.65
CA TYR A 56 9.47 4.16 -3.19
C TYR A 56 9.60 3.73 -1.74
N ILE A 57 10.80 3.29 -1.35
CA ILE A 57 11.10 2.98 0.03
C ILE A 57 11.75 4.18 0.71
N GLY A 58 11.34 4.43 1.95
CA GLY A 58 11.99 5.37 2.85
C GLY A 58 12.24 4.75 4.21
N ASP A 59 13.31 5.19 4.85
CA ASP A 59 13.73 4.82 6.18
C ASP A 59 13.68 6.04 7.10
N SER A 60 13.32 5.84 8.37
CA SER A 60 13.32 6.90 9.37
C SER A 60 13.57 6.33 10.76
N GLU A 61 14.38 7.03 11.55
CA GLU A 61 14.61 6.70 12.96
C GLU A 61 13.46 7.14 13.87
N ASP A 62 12.75 8.21 13.50
CA ASP A 62 11.81 8.91 14.37
C ASP A 62 10.42 9.13 13.76
N GLY A 63 10.22 8.75 12.49
CA GLY A 63 8.98 8.97 11.73
C GLY A 63 8.82 10.40 11.21
N ILE A 64 9.79 11.27 11.43
CA ILE A 64 9.80 12.69 11.03
C ILE A 64 10.83 12.93 9.93
N HIS A 65 12.07 12.48 10.15
CA HIS A 65 13.17 12.62 9.21
C HIS A 65 13.27 11.35 8.35
N TRP A 66 13.17 11.51 7.04
CA TRP A 66 13.08 10.40 6.09
C TRP A 66 14.23 10.41 5.10
N GLU A 67 14.86 9.25 4.92
CA GLU A 67 15.83 8.98 3.88
C GLU A 67 15.19 8.07 2.83
N PHE A 68 15.24 8.47 1.55
CA PHE A 68 14.59 7.75 0.46
C PHE A 68 15.60 6.98 -0.38
N GLN A 69 15.21 5.77 -0.78
CA GLN A 69 15.86 5.10 -1.91
C GLN A 69 15.53 5.86 -3.19
N LYS A 70 16.54 6.09 -4.03
CA LYS A 70 16.39 6.91 -5.25
C LYS A 70 15.66 6.20 -6.37
N GLU A 71 15.61 4.88 -6.30
CA GLU A 71 14.92 4.06 -7.29
C GLU A 71 13.55 3.63 -6.77
N LYS A 72 12.59 3.49 -7.69
CA LYS A 72 11.29 2.92 -7.37
C LYS A 72 11.44 1.46 -6.96
N ILE A 73 10.42 0.94 -6.27
CA ILE A 73 10.35 -0.49 -5.97
C ILE A 73 10.26 -1.27 -7.29
N HIS A 74 11.18 -2.22 -7.47
CA HIS A 74 11.13 -3.22 -8.51
C HIS A 74 10.57 -4.52 -7.96
N MET A 75 9.80 -5.22 -8.79
CA MET A 75 9.11 -6.45 -8.40
C MET A 75 9.38 -7.54 -9.43
N HIS A 76 9.26 -8.77 -8.99
CA HIS A 76 9.35 -9.95 -9.86
C HIS A 76 8.25 -10.97 -9.53
N ASP A 77 7.94 -11.83 -10.46
CA ASP A 77 7.09 -12.99 -10.23
C ASP A 77 7.80 -14.06 -9.39
N PRO A 78 7.08 -15.06 -8.85
CA PRO A 78 7.70 -16.13 -8.04
C PRO A 78 8.80 -16.91 -8.75
N ASP A 79 8.84 -16.91 -10.08
CA ASP A 79 9.89 -17.53 -10.88
C ASP A 79 11.12 -16.62 -11.12
N GLY A 80 11.10 -15.41 -10.59
CA GLY A 80 12.15 -14.40 -10.74
C GLY A 80 12.02 -13.51 -11.96
N THR A 81 10.99 -13.69 -12.79
CA THR A 81 10.75 -12.83 -13.96
C THR A 81 10.39 -11.40 -13.52
N PRO A 82 11.09 -10.37 -14.00
CA PRO A 82 10.74 -8.98 -13.67
C PRO A 82 9.30 -8.65 -14.05
N HIS A 83 8.56 -8.09 -13.11
CA HIS A 83 7.15 -7.75 -13.29
C HIS A 83 6.75 -6.49 -12.53
N ASP A 84 7.30 -5.36 -12.95
CA ASP A 84 6.94 -4.06 -12.40
C ASP A 84 5.51 -3.66 -12.80
N PRO A 85 4.74 -3.03 -11.91
CA PRO A 85 3.46 -2.43 -12.30
C PRO A 85 3.70 -1.27 -13.26
N PHE A 86 2.78 -1.08 -14.21
CA PHE A 86 2.81 0.06 -15.13
C PHE A 86 2.75 1.39 -14.40
N TYR A 87 1.97 1.45 -13.32
CA TYR A 87 1.96 2.46 -12.27
C TYR A 87 1.40 1.88 -10.98
N ALA A 88 1.74 2.50 -9.85
CA ALA A 88 1.27 2.07 -8.53
C ALA A 88 1.04 3.27 -7.62
N TYR A 89 -0.09 3.29 -6.91
CA TYR A 89 -0.44 4.37 -6.01
C TYR A 89 -1.20 3.85 -4.76
N ASP A 90 -1.31 4.69 -3.75
CA ASP A 90 -2.01 4.44 -2.50
C ASP A 90 -1.59 3.12 -1.82
N PRO A 91 -0.31 2.96 -1.47
CA PRO A 91 0.16 1.73 -0.84
C PRO A 91 -0.46 1.54 0.55
N ARG A 92 -0.61 0.27 0.91
CA ARG A 92 -0.85 -0.20 2.28
C ARG A 92 0.17 -1.29 2.58
N CYS A 93 0.66 -1.33 3.81
CA CYS A 93 1.64 -2.31 4.23
C CYS A 93 1.24 -2.90 5.58
N VAL A 94 1.28 -4.22 5.68
CA VAL A 94 1.06 -4.94 6.94
C VAL A 94 2.06 -6.05 7.10
N LYS A 95 2.39 -6.39 8.35
CA LYS A 95 3.15 -7.59 8.67
C LYS A 95 2.20 -8.68 9.16
N ILE A 96 2.32 -9.87 8.59
CA ILE A 96 1.64 -11.09 9.06
C ILE A 96 2.70 -12.18 9.15
N ASP A 97 2.84 -12.75 10.33
CA ASP A 97 3.94 -13.65 10.66
C ASP A 97 5.29 -12.98 10.36
N ASP A 98 6.17 -13.58 9.57
CA ASP A 98 7.49 -13.03 9.19
C ASP A 98 7.50 -12.35 7.81
N THR A 99 6.33 -12.09 7.24
CA THR A 99 6.20 -11.54 5.89
C THR A 99 5.48 -10.20 5.91
N TYR A 100 6.01 -9.23 5.17
CA TYR A 100 5.35 -7.96 4.90
C TYR A 100 4.61 -8.06 3.57
N TYR A 101 3.37 -7.61 3.57
CA TYR A 101 2.52 -7.53 2.38
C TYR A 101 2.30 -6.08 2.05
N VAL A 102 2.66 -5.70 0.84
CA VAL A 102 2.42 -4.38 0.28
C VAL A 102 1.31 -4.50 -0.75
N MET A 103 0.24 -3.75 -0.56
CA MET A 103 -0.85 -3.62 -1.51
C MET A 103 -0.83 -2.23 -2.12
N TRP A 104 -1.26 -2.12 -3.35
CA TRP A 104 -1.39 -0.84 -4.05
C TRP A 104 -2.57 -0.86 -5.01
N CYS A 105 -2.97 0.32 -5.47
CA CYS A 105 -3.88 0.46 -6.59
C CYS A 105 -3.07 0.59 -7.86
N GLY A 106 -3.50 -0.10 -8.91
CA GLY A 106 -2.87 -0.08 -10.22
C GLY A 106 -3.88 -0.32 -11.33
N ASP A 107 -3.41 -0.46 -12.54
CA ASP A 107 -4.24 -0.78 -13.70
C ASP A 107 -3.85 -2.15 -14.25
N PHE A 108 -4.83 -3.02 -14.39
CA PHE A 108 -4.77 -4.35 -14.98
C PHE A 108 -6.04 -4.57 -15.79
N ASP A 109 -6.13 -3.91 -16.93
CA ASP A 109 -7.37 -3.80 -17.72
C ASP A 109 -8.50 -3.09 -16.97
N GLY A 110 -8.13 -2.09 -16.15
CA GLY A 110 -8.99 -1.32 -15.27
C GLY A 110 -8.46 -1.24 -13.85
N ALA A 111 -9.04 -0.39 -13.03
CA ALA A 111 -8.59 -0.15 -11.66
C ALA A 111 -8.61 -1.44 -10.83
N SER A 112 -7.46 -1.86 -10.33
CA SER A 112 -7.27 -3.13 -9.60
C SER A 112 -6.35 -2.97 -8.40
N ILE A 113 -6.27 -4.03 -7.61
CA ILE A 113 -5.40 -4.14 -6.45
C ILE A 113 -4.23 -5.04 -6.82
N GLY A 114 -3.01 -4.52 -6.73
CA GLY A 114 -1.79 -5.31 -6.75
C GLY A 114 -1.35 -5.69 -5.35
N VAL A 115 -0.65 -6.80 -5.22
CA VAL A 115 -0.07 -7.29 -3.97
C VAL A 115 1.33 -7.81 -4.22
N ALA A 116 2.25 -7.48 -3.32
CA ALA A 116 3.57 -8.11 -3.25
C ALA A 116 3.92 -8.49 -1.82
N SER A 117 4.76 -9.48 -1.67
CA SER A 117 5.35 -9.88 -0.40
C SER A 117 6.83 -9.55 -0.36
N THR A 118 7.33 -9.21 0.82
CA THR A 118 8.75 -8.98 1.08
C THR A 118 9.10 -9.36 2.52
N LYS A 119 10.37 -9.68 2.77
CA LYS A 119 10.89 -9.88 4.11
C LYS A 119 11.88 -8.80 4.54
N ASP A 120 12.40 -8.03 3.61
CA ASP A 120 13.53 -7.13 3.83
C ASP A 120 13.37 -5.75 3.18
N PHE A 121 12.26 -5.50 2.48
CA PHE A 121 11.99 -4.28 1.71
C PHE A 121 13.03 -3.99 0.60
N LYS A 122 13.72 -5.04 0.15
CA LYS A 122 14.65 -5.00 -0.98
C LYS A 122 14.18 -5.90 -2.10
N ASP A 123 13.77 -7.10 -1.75
CA ASP A 123 13.24 -8.10 -2.66
C ASP A 123 11.72 -8.17 -2.54
N PHE A 124 11.01 -7.97 -3.64
CA PHE A 124 9.55 -7.94 -3.69
C PHE A 124 9.03 -8.97 -4.67
N THR A 125 8.46 -10.03 -4.14
CA THR A 125 7.76 -11.06 -4.95
C THR A 125 6.30 -10.66 -5.13
N ARG A 126 5.90 -10.52 -6.36
CA ARG A 126 4.52 -10.23 -6.73
C ARG A 126 3.63 -11.42 -6.50
N LEU A 127 2.42 -11.18 -5.98
CA LEU A 127 1.36 -12.17 -5.83
C LEU A 127 0.28 -11.93 -6.89
N GLU A 128 -0.59 -12.91 -7.08
CA GLU A 128 -1.75 -12.73 -7.95
C GLU A 128 -2.65 -11.60 -7.46
N ASN A 129 -3.25 -10.87 -8.39
CA ASN A 129 -4.20 -9.83 -8.04
C ASN A 129 -5.42 -10.47 -7.36
N PRO A 130 -5.83 -10.00 -6.17
CA PRO A 130 -6.88 -10.66 -5.39
C PRO A 130 -8.26 -10.57 -6.02
N PHE A 131 -8.48 -9.59 -6.89
CA PHE A 131 -9.79 -9.32 -7.49
C PHE A 131 -9.66 -8.89 -8.94
N LEU A 132 -10.75 -9.08 -9.68
CA LEU A 132 -10.92 -8.53 -11.02
C LEU A 132 -11.16 -7.02 -10.97
N PRO A 133 -10.90 -6.28 -12.07
CA PRO A 133 -11.40 -4.93 -12.24
C PRO A 133 -12.96 -4.90 -12.15
N PHE A 134 -13.57 -3.88 -11.64
CA PHE A 134 -13.00 -2.67 -11.03
C PHE A 134 -13.07 -2.77 -9.53
N ASN A 135 -11.99 -3.11 -8.89
CA ASN A 135 -11.90 -3.17 -7.44
C ASN A 135 -10.55 -2.58 -7.01
N ARG A 136 -10.58 -1.49 -6.27
CA ARG A 136 -9.38 -0.79 -5.82
C ARG A 136 -9.48 -0.36 -4.36
N ASN A 137 -8.36 0.07 -3.81
CA ASN A 137 -8.23 0.41 -2.41
C ASN A 137 -8.55 -0.78 -1.51
N ALA A 138 -7.54 -1.56 -1.20
CA ALA A 138 -7.65 -2.65 -0.26
C ALA A 138 -6.78 -2.43 0.97
N VAL A 139 -7.19 -3.04 2.06
CA VAL A 139 -6.40 -3.16 3.27
C VAL A 139 -6.49 -4.59 3.82
N LEU A 140 -5.35 -5.21 4.00
CA LEU A 140 -5.23 -6.52 4.62
C LEU A 140 -5.22 -6.36 6.14
N PHE A 141 -5.91 -7.22 6.86
CA PHE A 141 -5.80 -7.27 8.32
C PHE A 141 -4.38 -7.68 8.73
N PRO A 142 -3.80 -7.07 9.79
CA PRO A 142 -2.42 -7.33 10.20
C PRO A 142 -2.25 -8.66 10.95
N ARG A 143 -3.15 -9.59 10.74
CA ARG A 143 -3.13 -10.96 11.29
C ARG A 143 -4.13 -11.84 10.54
N LYS A 144 -3.93 -13.14 10.61
CA LYS A 144 -4.96 -14.10 10.20
C LYS A 144 -6.11 -14.13 11.20
N ILE A 145 -7.32 -14.27 10.70
CA ILE A 145 -8.55 -14.45 11.48
C ILE A 145 -9.10 -15.82 11.11
N ASN A 146 -9.30 -16.67 12.10
CA ASN A 146 -9.68 -18.08 11.88
C ASN A 146 -8.79 -18.78 10.85
N ASN A 147 -7.48 -18.54 10.95
CA ASN A 147 -6.45 -19.11 10.07
C ASN A 147 -6.53 -18.67 8.60
N LYS A 148 -7.30 -17.62 8.28
CA LYS A 148 -7.43 -17.05 6.94
C LYS A 148 -6.88 -15.63 6.90
N PHE A 149 -6.35 -15.23 5.76
CA PHE A 149 -6.12 -13.84 5.43
C PHE A 149 -7.46 -13.15 5.21
N VAL A 150 -7.59 -11.93 5.70
CA VAL A 150 -8.83 -11.15 5.60
C VAL A 150 -8.51 -9.78 5.03
N MET A 151 -9.26 -9.38 4.03
CA MET A 151 -9.05 -8.12 3.33
C MET A 151 -10.35 -7.33 3.24
N LEU A 152 -10.27 -6.04 3.48
CA LEU A 152 -11.31 -5.10 3.10
C LEU A 152 -10.98 -4.51 1.74
N SER A 153 -11.95 -4.42 0.87
CA SER A 153 -11.79 -3.80 -0.44
C SER A 153 -12.97 -2.90 -0.77
N ARG A 154 -12.76 -2.02 -1.74
CA ARG A 154 -13.78 -1.09 -2.20
C ARG A 154 -13.94 -1.19 -3.71
N PRO A 155 -14.89 -2.01 -4.19
CA PRO A 155 -15.28 -2.01 -5.60
C PRO A 155 -15.69 -0.61 -6.03
N SER A 156 -15.20 -0.18 -7.17
CA SER A 156 -15.58 1.10 -7.78
C SER A 156 -15.33 1.04 -9.28
N ASP A 157 -16.34 1.34 -10.04
CA ASP A 157 -16.22 1.49 -11.49
C ASP A 157 -16.16 2.97 -11.91
N SER A 158 -15.99 3.21 -13.17
CA SER A 158 -15.94 4.54 -13.74
C SER A 158 -17.32 5.11 -14.08
N GLY A 159 -18.36 4.31 -14.01
CA GLY A 159 -19.68 4.69 -14.52
C GLY A 159 -20.77 4.81 -13.45
N HIS A 160 -21.05 3.73 -12.78
CA HIS A 160 -22.24 3.63 -11.93
C HIS A 160 -21.94 3.73 -10.44
N THR A 161 -20.78 3.24 -9.99
CA THR A 161 -20.39 3.20 -8.58
C THR A 161 -18.98 3.74 -8.40
N PRO A 162 -18.75 5.05 -8.57
CA PRO A 162 -17.41 5.63 -8.41
C PRO A 162 -16.86 5.48 -6.98
N PHE A 163 -17.74 5.33 -5.99
CA PHE A 163 -17.42 5.09 -4.58
C PHE A 163 -18.24 3.91 -4.09
N GLY A 164 -17.71 2.73 -4.27
CA GLY A 164 -18.36 1.49 -3.85
C GLY A 164 -18.41 1.30 -2.33
N ASP A 165 -19.23 0.38 -1.94
CA ASP A 165 -19.33 -0.09 -0.57
C ASP A 165 -18.04 -0.80 -0.14
N ILE A 166 -17.84 -0.96 1.16
CA ILE A 166 -16.71 -1.72 1.71
C ILE A 166 -17.11 -3.20 1.83
N LEU A 167 -16.37 -4.05 1.15
CA LEU A 167 -16.51 -5.49 1.21
C LEU A 167 -15.38 -6.12 2.01
N LEU A 168 -15.71 -7.21 2.70
CA LEU A 168 -14.74 -8.12 3.32
C LEU A 168 -14.63 -9.35 2.46
N SER A 169 -13.40 -9.85 2.29
CA SER A 169 -13.10 -11.11 1.62
C SER A 169 -12.07 -11.89 2.42
N GLN A 170 -12.10 -13.22 2.29
CA GLN A 170 -11.19 -14.12 2.99
C GLN A 170 -10.41 -14.98 1.99
N SER A 171 -9.18 -15.35 2.37
CA SER A 171 -8.33 -16.24 1.59
C SER A 171 -7.55 -17.19 2.49
N PRO A 172 -7.41 -18.45 2.15
CA PRO A 172 -6.55 -19.37 2.88
C PRO A 172 -5.05 -19.15 2.58
N ASP A 173 -4.70 -18.57 1.42
CA ASP A 173 -3.37 -18.64 0.84
C ASP A 173 -2.91 -17.36 0.10
N MET A 174 -3.68 -16.28 0.16
CA MET A 174 -3.47 -15.02 -0.60
C MET A 174 -3.72 -15.13 -2.11
N LYS A 175 -4.16 -16.27 -2.61
CA LYS A 175 -4.39 -16.60 -4.01
C LYS A 175 -5.88 -16.66 -4.34
N TYR A 176 -6.59 -17.49 -3.59
CA TYR A 176 -8.02 -17.70 -3.76
C TYR A 176 -8.81 -16.87 -2.76
N TRP A 177 -9.51 -15.86 -3.24
CA TRP A 177 -10.33 -14.96 -2.44
C TRP A 177 -11.81 -15.23 -2.60
N GLY A 178 -12.53 -15.29 -1.48
CA GLY A 178 -13.95 -15.62 -1.45
C GLY A 178 -14.62 -15.19 -0.15
N GLU A 179 -15.77 -15.79 0.15
CA GLU A 179 -16.58 -15.44 1.32
C GLU A 179 -16.88 -13.94 1.43
N HIS A 180 -17.20 -13.32 0.28
CA HIS A 180 -17.43 -11.88 0.18
C HIS A 180 -18.62 -11.45 1.00
N ARG A 181 -18.47 -10.39 1.78
CA ARG A 181 -19.52 -9.82 2.62
C ARG A 181 -19.49 -8.31 2.58
N LEU A 182 -20.69 -7.72 2.55
CA LEU A 182 -20.85 -6.29 2.77
C LEU A 182 -20.56 -5.95 4.23
N VAL A 183 -19.70 -4.97 4.47
CA VAL A 183 -19.33 -4.49 5.81
C VAL A 183 -19.90 -3.11 6.06
N MET A 184 -19.83 -2.22 5.05
CA MET A 184 -20.29 -0.85 5.18
C MET A 184 -20.84 -0.38 3.83
N GLN A 185 -22.02 0.20 3.87
CA GLN A 185 -22.59 0.95 2.76
C GLN A 185 -22.10 2.40 2.79
N LYS A 186 -22.02 3.01 1.60
CA LYS A 186 -21.70 4.45 1.46
C LYS A 186 -22.83 5.32 2.02
#